data_31d4ef86f71e922bcb12a19f66502991
#
_entry.id   31d4ef86f71e922bcb12a19f66502991
#
_cell.length_a   1.000
_cell.length_b   1.000
_cell.length_c   1.000
_cell.angle_alpha   90.00
_cell.angle_beta   90.00
_cell.angle_gamma   90.00
#
_symmetry.space_group_name_H-M   'P 1'
#
loop_
_entity.id
_entity.type
_entity.pdbx_description
1 polymer ?
#
loop_
_entity_poly.entity_id
_entity_poly.type
_entity_poly.pdbx_seq_one_letter_code
_entity_poly.pdbx_strand_id
1 'polypeptide(L)'
;ENLIIKRGKIVRDATLKIDTFSEIMKSMPDVKHLLLFCSENQYDELEELLENPSKIGLKKSPTYHRITYDMPKKKKDRMRILKDFANEDYEIILSNRVLDEGMDVPQAKRCIVLASTGNPTQFVQRRGRVLRKYDDLYKDGSRKTHADIYDILVKPRIYDLDDLESQKLEIGLIRSQLNRIQQMGELAINRDECLEKIKEFSYGLPKDVFKKDYD
;
A
#
# COMPACT_ATOMS: atom_id res chain seq x y z
N GLU A 1 15.20 4.57 21.73
CA GLU A 1 14.08 4.47 20.74
C GLU A 1 13.12 3.39 21.22
N ASN A 2 11.81 3.68 21.23
CA ASN A 2 10.79 2.76 21.71
C ASN A 2 10.79 1.48 20.85
N LEU A 3 10.81 0.29 21.47
CA LEU A 3 10.81 -1.01 20.78
C LEU A 3 9.66 -1.18 19.80
N ILE A 4 8.48 -0.65 20.11
CA ILE A 4 7.30 -0.66 19.23
C ILE A 4 7.59 0.07 17.91
N ILE A 5 8.27 1.23 17.99
CA ILE A 5 8.62 2.02 16.79
C ILE A 5 9.64 1.26 15.94
N LYS A 6 10.65 0.65 16.56
CA LYS A 6 11.66 -0.16 15.84
C LYS A 6 11.02 -1.34 15.13
N ARG A 7 10.17 -2.11 15.80
CA ARG A 7 9.45 -3.25 15.20
C ARG A 7 8.49 -2.81 14.11
N GLY A 8 7.77 -1.70 14.32
CA GLY A 8 6.93 -1.11 13.28
C GLY A 8 7.71 -0.74 12.02
N LYS A 9 8.95 -0.25 12.15
CA LYS A 9 9.85 0.00 11.00
C LYS A 9 10.23 -1.30 10.29
N ILE A 10 10.58 -2.36 11.02
CA ILE A 10 10.92 -3.68 10.44
C ILE A 10 9.75 -4.23 9.64
N VAL A 11 8.55 -4.22 10.19
CA VAL A 11 7.33 -4.68 9.49
C VAL A 11 7.04 -3.82 8.27
N ARG A 12 7.24 -2.50 8.36
CA ARG A 12 7.03 -1.58 7.25
C ARG A 12 7.99 -1.86 6.09
N ASP A 13 9.26 -2.12 6.40
CA ASP A 13 10.36 -2.24 5.45
C ASP A 13 10.73 -3.70 5.15
N ALA A 14 9.85 -4.66 5.49
CA ALA A 14 10.11 -6.09 5.30
C ALA A 14 10.37 -6.43 3.82
N THR A 15 11.51 -7.08 3.55
CA THR A 15 11.99 -7.39 2.19
C THR A 15 11.04 -8.27 1.39
N LEU A 16 10.39 -9.25 2.03
CA LEU A 16 9.38 -10.11 1.39
C LEU A 16 8.19 -9.35 0.77
N LYS A 17 7.98 -8.09 1.15
CA LYS A 17 6.96 -7.25 0.50
C LYS A 17 7.30 -6.92 -0.94
N ILE A 18 8.57 -6.85 -1.28
CA ILE A 18 9.04 -6.58 -2.63
C ILE A 18 8.76 -7.79 -3.53
N ASP A 19 8.96 -9.01 -3.00
CA ASP A 19 8.58 -10.24 -3.72
C ASP A 19 7.07 -10.27 -3.98
N THR A 20 6.27 -9.97 -2.93
CA THR A 20 4.81 -9.88 -3.05
C THR A 20 4.38 -8.78 -4.03
N PHE A 21 5.05 -7.64 -4.03
CA PHE A 21 4.83 -6.59 -5.03
C PHE A 21 5.06 -7.13 -6.46
N SER A 22 6.15 -7.85 -6.68
CA SER A 22 6.46 -8.44 -7.98
C SER A 22 5.37 -9.42 -8.44
N GLU A 23 4.84 -10.25 -7.54
CA GLU A 23 3.72 -11.16 -7.84
C GLU A 23 2.42 -10.40 -8.18
N ILE A 24 2.11 -9.34 -7.45
CA ILE A 24 0.95 -8.49 -7.74
C ILE A 24 1.10 -7.86 -9.14
N MET A 25 2.28 -7.30 -9.44
CA MET A 25 2.55 -6.69 -10.75
C MET A 25 2.38 -7.68 -11.91
N LYS A 26 2.84 -8.93 -11.76
CA LYS A 26 2.67 -9.99 -12.75
C LYS A 26 1.20 -10.35 -13.00
N SER A 27 0.34 -10.18 -12.01
CA SER A 27 -1.09 -10.48 -12.10
C SER A 27 -1.93 -9.34 -12.68
N MET A 28 -1.36 -8.12 -12.78
CA MET A 28 -2.09 -6.95 -13.24
C MET A 28 -2.26 -6.94 -14.78
N PRO A 29 -3.45 -6.59 -15.27
CA PRO A 29 -3.69 -6.48 -16.73
C PRO A 29 -2.93 -5.30 -17.36
N ASP A 30 -2.74 -4.22 -16.60
CA ASP A 30 -1.95 -3.04 -16.97
C ASP A 30 -1.51 -2.32 -15.69
N VAL A 31 -0.52 -1.44 -15.79
CA VAL A 31 0.06 -0.70 -14.67
C VAL A 31 -0.23 0.80 -14.70
N LYS A 32 -1.10 1.23 -15.61
CA LYS A 32 -1.46 2.65 -15.72
C LYS A 32 -2.27 3.12 -14.52
N HIS A 33 -2.05 4.38 -14.15
CA HIS A 33 -2.70 5.02 -13.01
C HIS A 33 -2.51 4.28 -11.69
N LEU A 34 -1.30 3.72 -11.48
CA LEU A 34 -0.91 3.00 -10.27
C LEU A 34 -0.21 3.92 -9.26
N LEU A 35 -0.70 3.91 -8.02
CA LEU A 35 -0.02 4.51 -6.87
C LEU A 35 0.69 3.44 -6.05
N LEU A 36 1.97 3.66 -5.76
CA LEU A 36 2.76 2.83 -4.84
C LEU A 36 3.03 3.61 -3.56
N PHE A 37 2.42 3.19 -2.45
CA PHE A 37 2.78 3.70 -1.14
C PHE A 37 3.90 2.85 -0.55
N CYS A 38 5.11 3.39 -0.54
CA CYS A 38 6.33 2.73 -0.07
C CYS A 38 7.07 3.58 0.96
N SER A 39 8.05 3.01 1.63
CA SER A 39 8.97 3.74 2.48
C SER A 39 10.16 4.28 1.68
N GLU A 40 10.92 5.19 2.29
CA GLU A 40 12.15 5.70 1.69
C GLU A 40 13.18 4.60 1.43
N ASN A 41 13.23 3.59 2.30
CA ASN A 41 14.13 2.45 2.20
C ASN A 41 13.78 1.50 1.04
N GLN A 42 12.58 1.58 0.50
CA GLN A 42 12.10 0.70 -0.58
C GLN A 42 12.22 1.33 -1.97
N TYR A 43 12.55 2.63 -2.06
CA TYR A 43 12.59 3.32 -3.37
C TYR A 43 13.54 2.66 -4.35
N ASP A 44 14.80 2.51 -3.95
CA ASP A 44 15.85 2.06 -4.88
C ASP A 44 15.55 0.64 -5.42
N GLU A 45 15.05 -0.25 -4.55
CA GLU A 45 14.70 -1.62 -4.95
C GLU A 45 13.46 -1.66 -5.86
N LEU A 46 12.45 -0.81 -5.58
CA LEU A 46 11.28 -0.69 -6.44
C LEU A 46 11.62 -0.09 -7.81
N GLU A 47 12.47 0.95 -7.83
CA GLU A 47 12.93 1.58 -9.07
C GLU A 47 13.74 0.58 -9.91
N GLU A 48 14.63 -0.22 -9.29
CA GLU A 48 15.35 -1.29 -9.98
C GLU A 48 14.39 -2.31 -10.63
N LEU A 49 13.32 -2.67 -9.94
CA LEU A 49 12.32 -3.58 -10.51
C LEU A 49 11.54 -2.96 -11.67
N LEU A 50 11.17 -1.67 -11.58
CA LEU A 50 10.46 -0.96 -12.65
C LEU A 50 11.35 -0.77 -13.89
N GLU A 51 12.66 -0.62 -13.70
CA GLU A 51 13.65 -0.56 -14.79
C GLU A 51 13.95 -1.94 -15.40
N ASN A 52 13.65 -3.03 -14.68
CA ASN A 52 13.81 -4.41 -15.14
C ASN A 52 12.43 -5.10 -15.30
N PRO A 53 11.66 -4.73 -16.34
CA PRO A 53 10.25 -5.08 -16.46
C PRO A 53 10.00 -6.59 -16.49
N SER A 54 10.93 -7.39 -16.98
CA SER A 54 10.82 -8.86 -17.00
C SER A 54 10.70 -9.49 -15.61
N LYS A 55 11.33 -8.88 -14.57
CA LYS A 55 11.23 -9.35 -13.19
C LYS A 55 9.81 -9.24 -12.62
N ILE A 56 9.03 -8.28 -13.12
CA ILE A 56 7.66 -7.98 -12.68
C ILE A 56 6.60 -8.31 -13.75
N GLY A 57 6.96 -9.12 -14.76
CA GLY A 57 6.03 -9.62 -15.77
C GLY A 57 5.61 -8.60 -16.83
N LEU A 58 6.27 -7.47 -16.93
CA LEU A 58 5.98 -6.43 -17.91
C LEU A 58 6.83 -6.61 -19.17
N LYS A 59 6.29 -6.20 -20.32
CA LYS A 59 7.00 -6.24 -21.62
C LYS A 59 7.94 -5.05 -21.82
N LYS A 60 7.69 -3.95 -21.15
CA LYS A 60 8.47 -2.70 -21.20
C LYS A 60 8.52 -2.05 -19.82
N SER A 61 9.55 -1.27 -19.56
CA SER A 61 9.61 -0.46 -18.34
C SER A 61 8.48 0.57 -18.34
N PRO A 62 7.69 0.66 -17.26
CA PRO A 62 6.68 1.69 -17.13
C PRO A 62 7.33 3.05 -16.87
N THR A 63 6.69 4.11 -17.30
CA THR A 63 7.09 5.47 -16.89
C THR A 63 6.65 5.71 -15.45
N TYR A 64 7.55 6.20 -14.60
CA TYR A 64 7.22 6.46 -13.21
C TYR A 64 7.79 7.79 -12.71
N HIS A 65 7.23 8.28 -11.62
CA HIS A 65 7.75 9.44 -10.90
C HIS A 65 7.69 9.23 -9.39
N ARG A 66 8.78 9.64 -8.70
CA ARG A 66 8.89 9.57 -7.25
C ARG A 66 8.49 10.91 -6.63
N ILE A 67 7.50 10.90 -5.74
CA ILE A 67 7.10 12.07 -4.94
C ILE A 67 7.54 11.82 -3.50
N THR A 68 8.50 12.63 -3.02
CA THR A 68 9.00 12.58 -1.64
C THR A 68 8.51 13.79 -0.85
N TYR A 69 8.70 13.79 0.48
CA TYR A 69 8.37 14.93 1.33
C TYR A 69 9.08 16.21 0.86
N ASP A 70 10.34 16.09 0.46
CA ASP A 70 11.17 17.23 0.07
C ASP A 70 11.07 17.60 -1.41
N MET A 71 10.50 16.74 -2.26
CA MET A 71 10.50 16.93 -3.71
C MET A 71 9.18 16.50 -4.35
N PRO A 72 8.58 17.33 -5.17
CA PRO A 72 8.88 18.74 -5.39
C PRO A 72 8.38 19.64 -4.24
N LYS A 73 9.15 20.63 -3.84
CA LYS A 73 8.81 21.54 -2.73
C LYS A 73 7.60 22.44 -3.03
N LYS A 74 7.43 22.84 -4.30
CA LYS A 74 6.36 23.76 -4.70
C LYS A 74 5.08 23.02 -5.03
N LYS A 75 3.94 23.50 -4.51
CA LYS A 75 2.61 22.95 -4.82
C LYS A 75 2.34 22.89 -6.33
N LYS A 76 2.79 23.90 -7.09
CA LYS A 76 2.62 23.95 -8.55
C LYS A 76 3.30 22.77 -9.26
N ASP A 77 4.50 22.40 -8.83
CA ASP A 77 5.24 21.29 -9.44
C ASP A 77 4.59 19.95 -9.12
N ARG A 78 4.07 19.78 -7.88
CA ARG A 78 3.29 18.61 -7.51
C ARG A 78 2.02 18.47 -8.36
N MET A 79 1.31 19.57 -8.58
CA MET A 79 0.11 19.58 -9.43
C MET A 79 0.43 19.23 -10.89
N ARG A 80 1.61 19.63 -11.39
CA ARG A 80 2.06 19.25 -12.72
C ARG A 80 2.29 17.75 -12.83
N ILE A 81 2.99 17.14 -11.85
CA ILE A 81 3.20 15.69 -11.82
C ILE A 81 1.87 14.93 -11.80
N LEU A 82 0.89 15.39 -11.03
CA LEU A 82 -0.43 14.75 -11.01
C LEU A 82 -1.18 14.92 -12.35
N LYS A 83 -0.99 16.03 -13.03
CA LYS A 83 -1.53 16.22 -14.39
C LYS A 83 -0.86 15.29 -15.39
N ASP A 84 0.46 15.17 -15.32
CA ASP A 84 1.24 14.27 -16.17
C ASP A 84 0.83 12.80 -15.92
N PHE A 85 0.54 12.44 -14.65
CA PHE A 85 -0.02 11.14 -14.30
C PHE A 85 -1.44 10.93 -14.85
N ALA A 86 -2.31 11.94 -14.80
CA ALA A 86 -3.63 11.88 -15.41
C ALA A 86 -3.56 11.71 -16.93
N ASN A 87 -2.53 12.29 -17.54
CA ASN A 87 -2.26 12.20 -18.98
C ASN A 87 -1.46 10.95 -19.39
N GLU A 88 -1.19 10.02 -18.47
CA GLU A 88 -0.38 8.81 -18.71
C GLU A 88 1.06 9.10 -19.19
N ASP A 89 1.59 10.31 -18.93
CA ASP A 89 3.01 10.61 -19.13
C ASP A 89 3.84 9.89 -18.05
N TYR A 90 3.23 9.70 -16.87
CA TYR A 90 3.65 8.75 -15.84
C TYR A 90 2.56 7.70 -15.63
N GLU A 91 2.93 6.42 -15.76
CA GLU A 91 2.05 5.28 -15.50
C GLU A 91 1.96 4.98 -14.01
N ILE A 92 3.05 5.22 -13.27
CA ILE A 92 3.20 4.91 -11.84
C ILE A 92 3.69 6.13 -11.05
N ILE A 93 3.11 6.35 -9.88
CA ILE A 93 3.65 7.27 -8.89
C ILE A 93 4.08 6.49 -7.65
N LEU A 94 5.37 6.64 -7.27
CA LEU A 94 5.89 6.17 -5.99
C LEU A 94 5.79 7.30 -4.98
N SER A 95 5.23 7.01 -3.81
CA SER A 95 5.09 8.03 -2.76
C SER A 95 5.26 7.42 -1.37
N ASN A 96 5.97 8.13 -0.52
CA ASN A 96 6.04 7.79 0.87
C ASN A 96 4.86 8.46 1.64
N ARG A 97 5.01 9.63 2.22
CA ARG A 97 3.98 10.28 3.05
C ARG A 97 3.26 11.46 2.36
N VAL A 98 3.76 11.89 1.23
CA VAL A 98 3.41 13.21 0.66
C VAL A 98 1.95 13.29 0.22
N LEU A 99 1.36 12.17 -0.18
CA LEU A 99 -0.05 12.14 -0.52
C LEU A 99 -0.97 12.23 0.72
N ASP A 100 -0.42 12.14 1.94
CA ASP A 100 -1.18 12.33 3.18
C ASP A 100 -1.56 13.81 3.39
N GLU A 101 -0.84 14.77 2.77
CA GLU A 101 -0.96 16.20 3.02
C GLU A 101 -1.79 16.98 1.97
N GLY A 102 -2.98 16.53 1.63
CA GLY A 102 -3.92 17.35 0.87
C GLY A 102 -3.85 17.25 -0.65
N MET A 103 -3.08 16.29 -1.23
CA MET A 103 -3.11 16.05 -2.66
C MET A 103 -4.12 14.95 -3.02
N ASP A 104 -5.08 15.27 -3.87
CA ASP A 104 -6.02 14.32 -4.42
C ASP A 104 -5.48 13.70 -5.70
N VAL A 105 -5.68 12.40 -5.85
CA VAL A 105 -5.30 11.65 -7.05
C VAL A 105 -6.51 10.84 -7.54
N PRO A 106 -7.60 11.50 -7.94
CA PRO A 106 -8.81 10.81 -8.36
C PRO A 106 -8.59 9.93 -9.60
N GLN A 107 -7.54 10.22 -10.38
CA GLN A 107 -7.16 9.46 -11.57
C GLN A 107 -6.61 8.07 -11.25
N ALA A 108 -6.16 7.81 -10.01
CA ALA A 108 -5.61 6.51 -9.67
C ALA A 108 -6.64 5.40 -9.80
N LYS A 109 -6.35 4.39 -10.61
CA LYS A 109 -7.15 3.18 -10.77
C LYS A 109 -6.76 2.12 -9.74
N ARG A 110 -5.48 2.09 -9.38
CA ARG A 110 -4.89 1.06 -8.50
C ARG A 110 -3.98 1.68 -7.47
N CYS A 111 -3.88 0.99 -6.35
CA CYS A 111 -2.98 1.36 -5.28
C CYS A 111 -2.36 0.11 -4.66
N ILE A 112 -1.04 0.08 -4.52
CA ILE A 112 -0.33 -0.93 -3.74
C ILE A 112 0.25 -0.26 -2.50
N VAL A 113 -0.04 -0.82 -1.33
CA VAL A 113 0.44 -0.33 -0.04
C VAL A 113 1.53 -1.27 0.49
N LEU A 114 2.80 -0.94 0.23
CA LEU A 114 3.94 -1.66 0.80
C LEU A 114 4.26 -1.15 2.20
N ALA A 115 4.23 0.17 2.40
CA ALA A 115 4.54 0.81 3.67
C ALA A 115 3.29 1.42 4.29
N SER A 116 2.58 0.66 5.11
CA SER A 116 1.51 1.20 5.93
C SER A 116 2.07 1.68 7.27
N THR A 117 1.57 2.80 7.75
CA THR A 117 1.81 3.26 9.11
C THR A 117 0.76 2.66 10.04
N GLY A 118 1.11 2.47 11.33
CA GLY A 118 0.14 2.05 12.35
C GLY A 118 -0.91 3.12 12.69
N ASN A 119 -0.91 4.28 12.00
CA ASN A 119 -1.89 5.34 12.21
C ASN A 119 -3.13 5.10 11.33
N PRO A 120 -4.29 4.74 11.93
CA PRO A 120 -5.53 4.47 11.19
C PRO A 120 -6.00 5.67 10.36
N THR A 121 -5.80 6.90 10.86
CA THR A 121 -6.22 8.13 10.17
C THR A 121 -5.48 8.31 8.85
N GLN A 122 -4.17 8.11 8.83
CA GLN A 122 -3.38 8.21 7.59
C GLN A 122 -3.82 7.17 6.56
N PHE A 123 -4.10 5.97 7.02
CA PHE A 123 -4.58 4.90 6.16
C PHE A 123 -5.94 5.24 5.52
N VAL A 124 -6.91 5.73 6.31
CA VAL A 124 -8.22 6.16 5.81
C VAL A 124 -8.07 7.30 4.80
N GLN A 125 -7.16 8.24 5.05
CA GLN A 125 -6.87 9.35 4.13
C GLN A 125 -6.30 8.86 2.80
N ARG A 126 -5.30 7.97 2.81
CA ARG A 126 -4.71 7.38 1.60
C ARG A 126 -5.76 6.67 0.76
N ARG A 127 -6.52 5.77 1.39
CA ARG A 127 -7.64 5.08 0.75
C ARG A 127 -8.63 6.05 0.13
N GLY A 128 -9.07 7.06 0.89
CA GLY A 128 -10.04 8.03 0.44
C GLY A 128 -9.62 8.80 -0.82
N ARG A 129 -8.31 9.00 -1.03
CA ARG A 129 -7.78 9.69 -2.22
C ARG A 129 -7.83 8.82 -3.47
N VAL A 130 -7.55 7.53 -3.32
CA VAL A 130 -7.63 6.56 -4.43
C VAL A 130 -9.07 6.26 -4.79
N LEU A 131 -9.97 6.19 -3.80
CA LEU A 131 -11.39 5.90 -4.00
C LEU A 131 -12.21 7.08 -4.50
N ARG A 132 -11.64 8.29 -4.60
CA ARG A 132 -12.35 9.45 -5.12
C ARG A 132 -12.86 9.21 -6.53
N LYS A 133 -14.07 9.70 -6.77
CA LYS A 133 -14.67 9.71 -8.09
C LYS A 133 -13.79 10.52 -9.04
N TYR A 134 -13.60 10.00 -10.25
CA TYR A 134 -12.98 10.68 -11.36
C TYR A 134 -14.01 10.84 -12.45
N ASP A 135 -14.42 12.08 -12.72
CA ASP A 135 -15.55 12.36 -13.61
C ASP A 135 -15.15 12.43 -15.09
N ASP A 136 -13.86 12.65 -15.37
CA ASP A 136 -13.33 12.66 -16.72
C ASP A 136 -13.14 11.24 -17.27
N LEU A 137 -12.89 11.15 -18.57
CA LEU A 137 -12.51 9.92 -19.26
C LEU A 137 -10.98 9.75 -19.20
N TYR A 138 -10.54 8.51 -19.09
CA TYR A 138 -9.15 8.16 -19.37
C TYR A 138 -8.85 8.24 -20.87
N LYS A 139 -7.57 8.22 -21.27
CA LYS A 139 -7.15 8.26 -22.67
C LYS A 139 -7.75 7.16 -23.55
N ASP A 140 -8.06 6.01 -22.96
CA ASP A 140 -8.70 4.88 -23.62
C ASP A 140 -10.24 5.02 -23.74
N GLY A 141 -10.80 6.14 -23.30
CA GLY A 141 -12.23 6.42 -23.30
C GLY A 141 -13.00 5.74 -22.15
N SER A 142 -12.34 5.00 -21.27
CA SER A 142 -12.99 4.36 -20.14
C SER A 142 -13.28 5.35 -19.00
N ARG A 143 -14.23 4.98 -18.14
CA ARG A 143 -14.54 5.72 -16.89
C ARG A 143 -14.06 4.95 -15.69
N LYS A 144 -13.73 5.67 -14.63
CA LYS A 144 -13.44 5.06 -13.33
C LYS A 144 -14.74 4.62 -12.67
N THR A 145 -14.92 3.31 -12.52
CA THR A 145 -16.07 2.71 -11.81
C THR A 145 -15.70 2.26 -10.40
N HIS A 146 -14.45 1.88 -10.18
CA HIS A 146 -13.89 1.42 -8.91
C HIS A 146 -12.38 1.71 -8.85
N ALA A 147 -11.75 1.37 -7.75
CA ALA A 147 -10.31 1.34 -7.62
C ALA A 147 -9.87 0.07 -6.89
N ASP A 148 -8.80 -0.55 -7.37
CA ASP A 148 -8.21 -1.73 -6.76
C ASP A 148 -7.19 -1.31 -5.70
N ILE A 149 -7.29 -1.87 -4.49
CA ILE A 149 -6.34 -1.60 -3.42
C ILE A 149 -5.73 -2.92 -2.96
N TYR A 150 -4.41 -3.02 -3.09
CA TYR A 150 -3.60 -4.13 -2.63
C TYR A 150 -2.85 -3.69 -1.37
N ASP A 151 -3.18 -4.24 -0.21
CA ASP A 151 -2.49 -3.94 1.04
C ASP A 151 -1.63 -5.15 1.45
N ILE A 152 -0.31 -4.98 1.43
CA ILE A 152 0.63 -6.06 1.70
C ILE A 152 0.86 -6.15 3.21
N LEU A 153 0.47 -7.29 3.78
CA LEU A 153 0.58 -7.59 5.20
C LEU A 153 1.82 -8.43 5.50
N VAL A 154 2.33 -8.29 6.70
CA VAL A 154 3.43 -9.11 7.22
C VAL A 154 2.91 -9.96 8.38
N LYS A 155 3.10 -11.29 8.26
CA LYS A 155 2.80 -12.25 9.32
C LYS A 155 4.09 -12.59 10.06
N PRO A 156 4.32 -12.07 11.27
CA PRO A 156 5.50 -12.42 12.04
C PRO A 156 5.38 -13.83 12.61
N ARG A 157 6.54 -14.42 12.93
CA ARG A 157 6.63 -15.74 13.58
C ARG A 157 6.55 -15.57 15.10
N ILE A 158 5.34 -15.39 15.63
CA ILE A 158 5.13 -15.09 17.05
C ILE A 158 5.63 -16.20 17.96
N TYR A 159 5.45 -17.46 17.55
CA TYR A 159 5.82 -18.62 18.37
C TYR A 159 7.34 -18.88 18.43
N ASP A 160 8.12 -18.24 17.56
CA ASP A 160 9.58 -18.32 17.55
C ASP A 160 10.21 -17.32 18.55
N LEU A 161 9.39 -16.57 19.32
CA LEU A 161 9.85 -15.58 20.28
C LEU A 161 9.87 -16.18 21.69
N ASP A 162 11.03 -16.11 22.34
CA ASP A 162 11.26 -16.72 23.66
C ASP A 162 10.63 -15.93 24.81
N ASP A 163 10.38 -14.62 24.62
CA ASP A 163 9.86 -13.76 25.69
C ASP A 163 8.44 -13.26 25.42
N LEU A 164 7.64 -13.23 26.49
CA LEU A 164 6.23 -12.81 26.45
C LEU A 164 6.05 -11.34 26.06
N GLU A 165 7.00 -10.47 26.34
CA GLU A 165 6.91 -9.05 26.01
C GLU A 165 7.03 -8.87 24.49
N SER A 166 8.00 -9.52 23.87
CA SER A 166 8.14 -9.55 22.41
C SER A 166 6.91 -10.14 21.73
N GLN A 167 6.35 -11.23 22.27
CA GLN A 167 5.10 -11.81 21.73
C GLN A 167 3.94 -10.80 21.78
N LYS A 168 3.75 -10.08 22.89
CA LYS A 168 2.70 -9.06 23.02
C LYS A 168 2.86 -7.92 22.01
N LEU A 169 4.10 -7.48 21.75
CA LEU A 169 4.39 -6.43 20.78
C LEU A 169 4.02 -6.88 19.36
N GLU A 170 4.37 -8.11 18.96
CA GLU A 170 4.01 -8.66 17.65
C GLU A 170 2.50 -8.86 17.52
N ILE A 171 1.83 -9.32 18.56
CA ILE A 171 0.36 -9.43 18.60
C ILE A 171 -0.28 -8.06 18.34
N GLY A 172 0.22 -7.00 18.98
CA GLY A 172 -0.27 -5.63 18.77
C GLY A 172 -0.10 -5.15 17.33
N LEU A 173 1.05 -5.42 16.71
CA LEU A 173 1.32 -5.07 15.30
C LEU A 173 0.40 -5.83 14.33
N ILE A 174 0.21 -7.14 14.53
CA ILE A 174 -0.73 -7.93 13.70
C ILE A 174 -2.15 -7.43 13.88
N ARG A 175 -2.59 -7.19 15.13
CA ARG A 175 -3.93 -6.68 15.42
C ARG A 175 -4.19 -5.37 14.67
N SER A 176 -3.24 -4.45 14.68
CA SER A 176 -3.33 -3.20 13.93
C SER A 176 -3.49 -3.43 12.43
N GLN A 177 -2.76 -4.38 11.85
CA GLN A 177 -2.90 -4.74 10.43
C GLN A 177 -4.28 -5.36 10.15
N LEU A 178 -4.73 -6.33 10.97
CA LEU A 178 -6.02 -6.99 10.81
C LEU A 178 -7.19 -6.03 10.92
N ASN A 179 -7.20 -5.14 11.91
CA ASN A 179 -8.24 -4.13 12.07
C ASN A 179 -8.34 -3.24 10.83
N ARG A 180 -7.21 -2.85 10.26
CA ARG A 180 -7.15 -2.03 9.05
C ARG A 180 -7.77 -2.73 7.85
N ILE A 181 -7.34 -3.95 7.57
CA ILE A 181 -7.83 -4.69 6.39
C ILE A 181 -9.28 -5.14 6.57
N GLN A 182 -9.73 -5.45 7.79
CA GLN A 182 -11.12 -5.78 8.05
C GLN A 182 -12.03 -4.60 7.71
N GLN A 183 -11.69 -3.39 8.18
CA GLN A 183 -12.44 -2.17 7.85
C GLN A 183 -12.47 -1.88 6.34
N MET A 184 -11.42 -2.26 5.61
CA MET A 184 -11.42 -2.14 4.15
C MET A 184 -12.30 -3.19 3.49
N GLY A 185 -12.13 -4.44 3.88
CA GLY A 185 -12.83 -5.57 3.30
C GLY A 185 -14.35 -5.48 3.49
N GLU A 186 -14.81 -4.97 4.63
CA GLU A 186 -16.24 -4.77 4.91
C GLU A 186 -16.93 -3.82 3.92
N LEU A 187 -16.18 -2.88 3.34
CA LEU A 187 -16.66 -1.87 2.40
C LEU A 187 -16.28 -2.18 0.93
N ALA A 188 -15.59 -3.28 0.69
CA ALA A 188 -15.14 -3.67 -0.63
C ALA A 188 -16.27 -4.30 -1.47
N ILE A 189 -16.22 -4.11 -2.79
CA ILE A 189 -17.15 -4.77 -3.72
C ILE A 189 -16.98 -6.29 -3.63
N ASN A 190 -15.73 -6.77 -3.47
CA ASN A 190 -15.37 -8.19 -3.28
C ASN A 190 -15.26 -8.58 -1.80
N ARG A 191 -16.20 -8.13 -0.98
CA ARG A 191 -16.19 -8.30 0.49
C ARG A 191 -15.93 -9.73 0.94
N ASP A 192 -16.62 -10.70 0.36
CA ASP A 192 -16.54 -12.09 0.79
C ASP A 192 -15.14 -12.68 0.52
N GLU A 193 -14.55 -12.38 -0.63
CA GLU A 193 -13.17 -12.74 -0.95
C GLU A 193 -12.18 -12.11 0.04
N CYS A 194 -12.36 -10.82 0.35
CA CYS A 194 -11.51 -10.13 1.33
C CYS A 194 -11.60 -10.79 2.72
N LEU A 195 -12.80 -11.14 3.17
CA LEU A 195 -13.00 -11.79 4.46
C LEU A 195 -12.41 -13.21 4.50
N GLU A 196 -12.46 -13.94 3.39
CA GLU A 196 -11.79 -15.23 3.26
C GLU A 196 -10.27 -15.10 3.37
N LYS A 197 -9.67 -14.17 2.65
CA LYS A 197 -8.24 -13.85 2.74
C LYS A 197 -7.80 -13.42 4.14
N ILE A 198 -8.64 -12.66 4.86
CA ILE A 198 -8.38 -12.31 6.25
C ILE A 198 -8.38 -13.56 7.14
N LYS A 199 -9.31 -14.49 6.93
CA LYS A 199 -9.33 -15.76 7.66
C LYS A 199 -8.10 -16.61 7.39
N GLU A 200 -7.68 -16.74 6.12
CA GLU A 200 -6.46 -17.43 5.72
C GLU A 200 -5.23 -16.82 6.40
N PHE A 201 -5.09 -15.50 6.35
CA PHE A 201 -3.99 -14.77 7.02
C PHE A 201 -4.00 -15.01 8.53
N SER A 202 -5.19 -15.07 9.13
CA SER A 202 -5.39 -15.23 10.56
C SER A 202 -5.14 -16.66 11.04
N TYR A 203 -5.07 -17.64 10.14
CA TYR A 203 -4.87 -19.03 10.51
C TYR A 203 -3.53 -19.22 11.24
N GLY A 204 -3.59 -19.89 12.40
CA GLY A 204 -2.42 -20.15 13.26
C GLY A 204 -1.95 -18.94 14.08
N LEU A 205 -2.66 -17.82 14.07
CA LEU A 205 -2.36 -16.71 14.98
C LEU A 205 -2.92 -16.99 16.40
N PRO A 206 -2.27 -16.47 17.47
CA PRO A 206 -2.76 -16.55 18.82
C PRO A 206 -4.15 -15.93 18.95
N LYS A 207 -5.02 -16.53 19.78
CA LYS A 207 -6.37 -15.98 20.04
C LYS A 207 -6.36 -14.55 20.55
N ASP A 208 -5.32 -14.15 21.25
CA ASP A 208 -5.13 -12.80 21.78
C ASP A 208 -5.05 -11.71 20.71
N VAL A 209 -4.71 -12.08 19.46
CA VAL A 209 -4.74 -11.16 18.32
C VAL A 209 -6.15 -10.61 18.06
N PHE A 210 -7.17 -11.38 18.39
CA PHE A 210 -8.59 -11.05 18.12
C PHE A 210 -9.31 -10.40 19.30
N LYS A 211 -8.67 -10.30 20.47
CA LYS A 211 -9.24 -9.58 21.60
C LYS A 211 -9.28 -8.09 21.35
N LYS A 212 -10.41 -7.43 21.59
CA LYS A 212 -10.51 -5.98 21.59
C LYS A 212 -9.83 -5.44 22.86
N ASP A 213 -9.15 -4.30 22.74
CA ASP A 213 -8.46 -3.64 23.87
C ASP A 213 -9.43 -3.06 24.95
N TYR A 214 -10.60 -3.64 25.13
CA TYR A 214 -11.67 -3.20 26.05
C TYR A 214 -12.09 -4.29 27.04
N ASP A 215 -11.12 -5.08 27.56
CA ASP A 215 -11.33 -5.91 28.76
C ASP A 215 -10.21 -5.68 29.76
#